data_9e734dac5d8ed728c95f8d6656ac60ab
#
_entry.id   9e734dac5d8ed728c95f8d6656ac60ab
#
_cell.length_a   1.000
_cell.length_b   1.000
_cell.length_c   1.000
_cell.angle_alpha   90.00
_cell.angle_beta   90.00
_cell.angle_gamma   90.00
#
_symmetry.space_group_name_H-M   'P 1'
#
loop_
_entity.id
_entity.type
_entity.pdbx_description
1 polymer ?
#
loop_
_entity_poly.entity_id
_entity_poly.type
_entity_poly.pdbx_seq_one_letter_code
_entity_poly.pdbx_strand_id
1 'polypeptide(L)'
;MMTEVVQKTLAHESAPNLRTLSGAHQAMNMSWAQLRGFMANCPQLRAREVAVEPNGNPILRIQTDSRHLLPGDLFLALKGENFDGHDFLGQAKTLGAVGAVAQGGLLEAGLPGFEVEDSTKALGEIAHAWRAQFDLGLIAVTGSNGKTTVTQMIASILRAWKAEDALATQGNFNNAIGVPLTLLRMRAHHRCGVLELGMNHEGEIASLAKWVSPQVALVNNAQREHQEFMGSVQAVAVENGHVLEALRPGGVAVFPMDDEYDTLWTQMAGPATCCKFGRSPGAQVQLLSKTWSGEHYELEVLTPLGNVSLTLHMAGEHNVDNVLASVACCVSLGVPLSAVQLGVSSFKAVSGRGQLHQLITPTNQITLVDDTYNANPDSVLAAIDVLKNLPKPCALVLGDMGEVGESGEQYHTEVGEYARTCGIDRLYTLGVLSKSSALAFAPNAPNASLSSESVHAYEPTDGGLTQLLSALESELPQLGSILVKGSRFMRMERVVQHVLSKSTTQKGPSCS
;
A
#
# COMPACT_ATOMS: atom_id res chain seq x y z
N MET A 1 -11.07 -21.62 14.61
CA MET A 1 -9.78 -22.14 14.10
C MET A 1 -9.22 -21.34 12.91
N MET A 2 -10.05 -20.79 12.01
CA MET A 2 -9.58 -19.89 10.93
C MET A 2 -9.17 -18.50 11.42
N THR A 3 -9.84 -17.94 12.40
CA THR A 3 -9.53 -16.63 13.00
C THR A 3 -8.14 -16.57 13.67
N GLU A 4 -7.68 -17.67 14.24
CA GLU A 4 -6.38 -17.75 14.92
C GLU A 4 -5.17 -17.79 13.97
N VAL A 5 -5.35 -18.26 12.75
CA VAL A 5 -4.26 -18.35 11.76
C VAL A 5 -4.01 -17.00 11.09
N VAL A 6 -5.07 -16.22 10.86
CA VAL A 6 -4.97 -14.86 10.26
C VAL A 6 -4.27 -13.89 11.21
N GLN A 7 -4.54 -14.01 12.52
CA GLN A 7 -3.93 -13.13 13.53
C GLN A 7 -2.43 -13.35 13.75
N LYS A 8 -1.90 -14.54 13.51
CA LYS A 8 -0.47 -14.84 13.70
C LYS A 8 0.47 -14.25 12.65
N THR A 9 -0.04 -13.81 11.51
CA THR A 9 0.81 -13.41 10.38
C THR A 9 1.15 -11.91 10.36
N LEU A 10 0.37 -11.07 11.04
CA LEU A 10 0.61 -9.61 11.14
C LEU A 10 1.81 -9.25 12.05
N ALA A 11 2.29 -10.19 12.86
CA ALA A 11 3.34 -9.95 13.87
C ALA A 11 4.78 -10.09 13.35
N HIS A 12 5.04 -10.45 12.10
CA HIS A 12 6.39 -10.78 11.60
C HIS A 12 6.90 -9.96 10.41
N GLU A 13 6.26 -8.86 10.04
CA GLU A 13 6.93 -7.89 9.18
C GLU A 13 7.88 -7.06 10.05
N SER A 14 9.15 -7.43 10.05
CA SER A 14 10.22 -6.57 10.54
C SER A 14 10.12 -5.23 9.80
N ALA A 15 9.87 -4.15 10.52
CA ALA A 15 9.96 -2.80 9.99
C ALA A 15 11.24 -2.69 9.14
N PRO A 16 11.20 -2.08 7.95
CA PRO A 16 12.37 -1.95 7.10
C PRO A 16 13.51 -1.37 7.94
N ASN A 17 14.68 -1.99 7.84
CA ASN A 17 15.83 -1.68 8.67
C ASN A 17 16.28 -0.22 8.41
N LEU A 18 15.82 0.70 9.24
CA LEU A 18 16.09 2.15 9.14
C LEU A 18 17.59 2.50 9.19
N ARG A 19 18.46 1.51 9.44
CA ARG A 19 19.93 1.68 9.42
C ARG A 19 20.53 1.79 8.02
N THR A 20 19.83 1.38 6.96
CA THR A 20 20.37 1.36 5.59
C THR A 20 19.95 2.56 4.73
N LEU A 21 19.21 3.50 5.28
CA LEU A 21 18.91 4.75 4.58
C LEU A 21 20.12 5.69 4.73
N SER A 22 21.05 5.57 3.79
CA SER A 22 22.19 6.47 3.63
C SER A 22 21.72 7.84 3.15
N GLY A 23 21.34 8.67 4.08
CA GLY A 23 21.14 10.09 3.98
C GLY A 23 21.13 10.60 5.39
N ALA A 24 21.99 11.54 5.76
CA ALA A 24 22.05 12.10 7.08
C ALA A 24 20.65 12.68 7.41
N HIS A 25 19.80 11.86 8.06
CA HIS A 25 18.52 12.31 8.54
C HIS A 25 18.80 13.44 9.53
N GLN A 26 18.52 14.68 9.10
CA GLN A 26 18.56 15.79 10.05
C GLN A 26 17.71 15.41 11.25
N ALA A 27 18.28 15.53 12.46
CA ALA A 27 17.55 15.28 13.69
C ALA A 27 16.29 16.16 13.74
N MET A 28 15.23 15.66 14.35
CA MET A 28 13.99 16.41 14.57
C MET A 28 14.26 17.68 15.39
N ASN A 29 15.12 17.59 16.40
CA ASN A 29 15.47 18.65 17.35
C ASN A 29 14.24 19.29 18.02
N MET A 30 13.23 18.46 18.32
CA MET A 30 12.04 18.90 19.03
C MET A 30 12.42 19.25 20.49
N SER A 31 12.05 20.43 20.94
CA SER A 31 12.23 20.79 22.35
C SER A 31 11.13 20.19 23.24
N TRP A 32 11.45 20.02 24.54
CA TRP A 32 10.46 19.61 25.55
C TRP A 32 9.30 20.62 25.66
N ALA A 33 9.57 21.91 25.45
CA ALA A 33 8.52 22.93 25.43
C ALA A 33 7.54 22.73 24.27
N GLN A 34 8.04 22.34 23.09
CA GLN A 34 7.16 21.98 21.96
C GLN A 34 6.32 20.75 22.26
N LEU A 35 6.92 19.68 22.82
CA LEU A 35 6.17 18.47 23.20
C LEU A 35 5.10 18.79 24.24
N ARG A 36 5.41 19.60 25.28
CA ARG A 36 4.43 20.09 26.26
C ARG A 36 3.28 20.85 25.59
N GLY A 37 3.61 21.75 24.65
CA GLY A 37 2.63 22.49 23.88
C GLY A 37 1.70 21.58 23.06
N PHE A 38 2.24 20.54 22.43
CA PHE A 38 1.45 19.55 21.69
C PHE A 38 0.48 18.80 22.60
N MET A 39 0.96 18.34 23.76
CA MET A 39 0.12 17.63 24.72
C MET A 39 -0.97 18.52 25.31
N ALA A 40 -0.64 19.78 25.65
CA ALA A 40 -1.61 20.74 26.21
C ALA A 40 -2.72 21.12 25.22
N ASN A 41 -2.41 21.15 23.91
CA ASN A 41 -3.38 21.46 22.86
C ASN A 41 -4.28 20.27 22.48
N CYS A 42 -4.07 19.12 23.09
CA CYS A 42 -4.82 17.89 22.84
C CYS A 42 -5.46 17.35 24.14
N PRO A 43 -6.45 18.06 24.73
CA PRO A 43 -7.06 17.67 26.01
C PRO A 43 -7.69 16.27 25.97
N GLN A 44 -8.08 15.77 24.79
CA GLN A 44 -8.61 14.44 24.59
C GLN A 44 -7.60 13.32 24.89
N LEU A 45 -6.30 13.62 24.94
CA LEU A 45 -5.26 12.65 25.33
C LEU A 45 -5.18 12.44 26.84
N ARG A 46 -5.76 13.37 27.63
CA ARG A 46 -5.64 13.38 29.10
C ARG A 46 -4.20 13.19 29.58
N ALA A 47 -3.28 13.85 28.86
CA ALA A 47 -1.86 13.70 29.09
C ALA A 47 -1.48 14.27 30.47
N ARG A 48 -0.71 13.48 31.24
CA ARG A 48 -0.15 13.88 32.53
C ARG A 48 1.37 13.82 32.42
N GLU A 49 2.04 14.96 32.64
CA GLU A 49 3.50 14.98 32.75
C GLU A 49 3.95 14.33 34.05
N VAL A 50 4.92 13.42 33.99
CA VAL A 50 5.45 12.77 35.18
C VAL A 50 6.48 13.67 35.88
N ALA A 51 6.62 13.50 37.21
CA ALA A 51 7.53 14.30 38.04
C ALA A 51 8.99 13.81 37.93
N VAL A 52 9.49 13.67 36.71
CA VAL A 52 10.91 13.37 36.40
C VAL A 52 11.38 14.44 35.41
N GLU A 53 12.38 15.21 35.84
CA GLU A 53 12.88 16.31 35.01
C GLU A 53 13.66 15.82 33.79
N PRO A 54 13.36 16.35 32.60
CA PRO A 54 14.17 16.10 31.42
C PRO A 54 15.60 16.64 31.60
N ASN A 55 16.57 15.96 31.00
CA ASN A 55 17.98 16.38 31.02
C ASN A 55 18.29 17.61 30.14
N GLY A 56 17.27 18.25 29.55
CA GLY A 56 17.41 19.43 28.69
C GLY A 56 17.83 19.14 27.24
N ASN A 57 18.19 17.90 26.92
CA ASN A 57 18.53 17.54 25.56
C ASN A 57 17.29 17.55 24.65
N PRO A 58 17.43 17.96 23.37
CA PRO A 58 16.34 17.91 22.42
C PRO A 58 15.97 16.46 22.09
N ILE A 59 14.72 16.25 21.68
CA ILE A 59 14.23 14.99 21.15
C ILE A 59 14.69 14.92 19.69
N LEU A 60 15.55 13.95 19.40
CA LEU A 60 16.13 13.80 18.07
C LEU A 60 15.23 13.02 17.13
N ARG A 61 14.43 12.09 17.68
CA ARG A 61 13.54 11.21 16.93
C ARG A 61 12.48 10.63 17.88
N ILE A 62 11.29 10.30 17.34
CA ILE A 62 10.30 9.48 18.04
C ILE A 62 10.42 8.05 17.53
N GLN A 63 10.53 7.09 18.45
CA GLN A 63 10.72 5.68 18.14
C GLN A 63 9.72 4.81 18.90
N THR A 64 9.07 3.89 18.19
CA THR A 64 8.07 2.96 18.75
C THR A 64 8.61 1.54 18.94
N ASP A 65 9.76 1.20 18.33
CA ASP A 65 10.40 -0.11 18.42
C ASP A 65 11.66 -0.02 19.31
N SER A 66 11.61 -0.67 20.47
CA SER A 66 12.70 -0.66 21.46
C SER A 66 14.02 -1.23 20.92
N ARG A 67 13.98 -2.10 19.91
CA ARG A 67 15.16 -2.70 19.27
C ARG A 67 15.96 -1.70 18.44
N HIS A 68 15.32 -0.61 18.03
CA HIS A 68 15.92 0.43 17.19
C HIS A 68 16.13 1.76 17.89
N LEU A 69 16.00 1.78 19.22
CA LEU A 69 16.26 2.98 20.04
C LEU A 69 17.73 3.39 19.97
N LEU A 70 17.93 4.70 19.91
CA LEU A 70 19.25 5.34 19.96
C LEU A 70 19.23 6.44 21.03
N PRO A 71 20.39 6.84 21.57
CA PRO A 71 20.48 7.98 22.46
C PRO A 71 19.87 9.25 21.83
N GLY A 72 19.03 9.95 22.58
CA GLY A 72 18.31 11.12 22.10
C GLY A 72 16.90 10.87 21.56
N ASP A 73 16.47 9.60 21.46
CA ASP A 73 15.10 9.27 21.06
C ASP A 73 14.09 9.53 22.19
N LEU A 74 12.88 9.92 21.83
CA LEU A 74 11.70 9.79 22.67
C LEU A 74 11.05 8.44 22.37
N PHE A 75 10.94 7.57 23.37
CA PHE A 75 10.28 6.27 23.21
C PHE A 75 8.76 6.44 23.33
N LEU A 76 8.01 5.93 22.38
CA LEU A 76 6.56 5.90 22.46
C LEU A 76 6.11 4.44 22.62
N ALA A 77 5.68 4.08 23.83
CA ALA A 77 5.29 2.73 24.19
C ALA A 77 3.90 2.42 23.65
N LEU A 78 3.83 1.61 22.59
CA LEU A 78 2.60 1.11 22.00
C LEU A 78 2.21 -0.23 22.62
N LYS A 79 0.91 -0.46 22.75
CA LYS A 79 0.34 -1.74 23.13
C LYS A 79 -0.34 -2.36 21.91
N GLY A 80 0.11 -3.55 21.52
CA GLY A 80 -0.49 -4.38 20.49
C GLY A 80 -1.09 -5.65 21.07
N GLU A 81 -1.72 -6.46 20.24
CA GLU A 81 -2.36 -7.72 20.66
C GLU A 81 -1.36 -8.74 21.24
N ASN A 82 -0.15 -8.80 20.67
CA ASN A 82 0.85 -9.82 20.99
C ASN A 82 2.08 -9.25 21.71
N PHE A 83 2.11 -7.95 22.02
CA PHE A 83 3.28 -7.31 22.60
C PHE A 83 2.86 -6.00 23.31
N ASP A 84 3.52 -5.71 24.43
CA ASP A 84 3.32 -4.47 25.18
C ASP A 84 4.63 -3.68 25.26
N GLY A 85 4.66 -2.50 24.63
CA GLY A 85 5.83 -1.60 24.64
C GLY A 85 6.20 -1.09 26.03
N HIS A 86 5.25 -1.11 26.98
CA HIS A 86 5.48 -0.68 28.36
C HIS A 86 6.48 -1.56 29.10
N ASP A 87 6.59 -2.85 28.74
CA ASP A 87 7.57 -3.78 29.30
C ASP A 87 9.04 -3.35 29.00
N PHE A 88 9.22 -2.47 28.02
CA PHE A 88 10.54 -2.03 27.54
C PHE A 88 10.95 -0.63 28.02
N LEU A 89 10.18 0.02 28.92
CA LEU A 89 10.51 1.35 29.44
C LEU A 89 11.88 1.39 30.14
N GLY A 90 12.20 0.38 30.95
CA GLY A 90 13.52 0.27 31.60
C GLY A 90 14.67 0.10 30.61
N GLN A 91 14.43 -0.69 29.55
CA GLN A 91 15.39 -0.86 28.44
C GLN A 91 15.57 0.44 27.67
N ALA A 92 14.49 1.18 27.38
CA ALA A 92 14.53 2.45 26.67
C ALA A 92 15.43 3.45 27.40
N LYS A 93 15.30 3.55 28.74
CA LYS A 93 16.19 4.37 29.56
C LYS A 93 17.65 3.95 29.42
N THR A 94 17.92 2.65 29.51
CA THR A 94 19.29 2.10 29.42
C THR A 94 19.93 2.38 28.06
N LEU A 95 19.12 2.39 26.97
CA LEU A 95 19.56 2.69 25.61
C LEU A 95 19.70 4.20 25.34
N GLY A 96 19.41 5.06 26.33
CA GLY A 96 19.62 6.49 26.24
C GLY A 96 18.44 7.28 25.66
N ALA A 97 17.20 6.73 25.73
CA ALA A 97 16.01 7.52 25.45
C ALA A 97 15.96 8.74 26.38
N VAL A 98 15.68 9.93 25.82
CA VAL A 98 15.60 11.18 26.59
C VAL A 98 14.30 11.29 27.37
N GLY A 99 13.32 10.43 27.07
CA GLY A 99 12.04 10.31 27.75
C GLY A 99 11.11 9.38 27.03
N ALA A 100 9.84 9.30 27.48
CA ALA A 100 8.85 8.48 26.83
C ALA A 100 7.42 9.07 26.88
N VAL A 101 6.55 8.52 26.01
CA VAL A 101 5.10 8.64 26.08
C VAL A 101 4.53 7.24 26.24
N ALA A 102 3.71 7.01 27.25
CA ALA A 102 3.20 5.70 27.62
C ALA A 102 1.83 5.80 28.30
N GLN A 103 1.13 4.69 28.48
CA GLN A 103 -0.12 4.68 29.26
C GLN A 103 0.13 4.61 30.79
N GLY A 104 1.38 4.37 31.20
CA GLY A 104 1.82 4.34 32.59
C GLY A 104 3.23 3.80 32.75
N GLY A 105 3.75 3.76 34.01
CA GLY A 105 5.03 3.14 34.35
C GLY A 105 6.26 4.04 34.15
N LEU A 106 6.08 5.31 33.77
CA LEU A 106 7.21 6.21 33.53
C LEU A 106 7.94 6.59 34.81
N LEU A 107 7.21 6.80 35.90
CA LEU A 107 7.79 7.18 37.19
C LEU A 107 8.68 6.03 37.73
N GLU A 108 8.20 4.81 37.69
CA GLU A 108 8.90 3.60 38.11
C GLU A 108 10.15 3.36 37.27
N ALA A 109 10.05 3.59 35.96
CA ALA A 109 11.19 3.51 35.03
C ALA A 109 12.18 4.67 35.22
N GLY A 110 11.74 5.76 35.86
CA GLY A 110 12.53 6.98 36.01
C GLY A 110 12.83 7.65 34.68
N LEU A 111 11.84 7.66 33.77
CA LEU A 111 11.85 8.35 32.48
C LEU A 111 11.00 9.61 32.56
N PRO A 112 11.50 10.79 32.11
CA PRO A 112 10.64 11.95 31.89
C PRO A 112 9.68 11.72 30.74
N GLY A 113 8.51 12.39 30.77
CA GLY A 113 7.57 12.31 29.67
C GLY A 113 6.13 12.44 30.10
N PHE A 114 5.25 11.84 29.28
CA PHE A 114 3.80 11.96 29.44
C PHE A 114 3.14 10.59 29.55
N GLU A 115 2.29 10.45 30.56
CA GLU A 115 1.33 9.36 30.63
C GLU A 115 0.01 9.81 29.98
N VAL A 116 -0.54 8.97 29.10
CA VAL A 116 -1.72 9.22 28.26
C VAL A 116 -2.70 8.06 28.34
N GLU A 117 -3.97 8.26 27.97
CA GLU A 117 -4.94 7.16 27.94
C GLU A 117 -4.70 6.20 26.76
N ASP A 118 -4.25 6.73 25.61
CA ASP A 118 -4.02 5.98 24.38
C ASP A 118 -2.75 6.45 23.68
N SER A 119 -1.73 5.59 23.69
CA SER A 119 -0.43 5.89 23.09
C SER A 119 -0.51 6.00 21.56
N THR A 120 -1.37 5.23 20.90
CA THR A 120 -1.52 5.29 19.44
C THR A 120 -2.14 6.60 19.01
N LYS A 121 -3.18 7.03 19.72
CA LYS A 121 -3.78 8.34 19.49
C LYS A 121 -2.81 9.47 19.80
N ALA A 122 -2.02 9.34 20.87
CA ALA A 122 -0.98 10.33 21.21
C ALA A 122 0.08 10.44 20.10
N LEU A 123 0.51 9.33 19.50
CA LEU A 123 1.41 9.32 18.34
C LEU A 123 0.83 10.14 17.17
N GLY A 124 -0.44 9.92 16.84
CA GLY A 124 -1.12 10.65 15.77
C GLY A 124 -1.23 12.15 16.04
N GLU A 125 -1.63 12.55 17.24
CA GLU A 125 -1.79 13.97 17.61
C GLU A 125 -0.43 14.69 17.67
N ILE A 126 0.64 14.04 18.19
CA ILE A 126 2.01 14.58 18.14
C ILE A 126 2.45 14.77 16.69
N ALA A 127 2.20 13.79 15.83
CA ALA A 127 2.57 13.85 14.43
C ALA A 127 1.79 14.94 13.68
N HIS A 128 0.49 15.13 13.99
CA HIS A 128 -0.31 16.23 13.46
C HIS A 128 0.24 17.60 13.88
N ALA A 129 0.52 17.78 15.18
CA ALA A 129 1.10 19.01 15.69
C ALA A 129 2.51 19.29 15.10
N TRP A 130 3.31 18.25 14.88
CA TRP A 130 4.59 18.35 14.17
C TRP A 130 4.40 18.78 12.72
N ARG A 131 3.47 18.13 12.01
CA ARG A 131 3.09 18.46 10.61
C ARG A 131 2.67 19.93 10.47
N ALA A 132 1.94 20.46 11.43
CA ALA A 132 1.41 21.83 11.40
C ALA A 132 2.50 22.92 11.40
N GLN A 133 3.75 22.57 11.74
CA GLN A 133 4.88 23.51 11.72
C GLN A 133 5.46 23.72 10.32
N PHE A 134 5.02 22.94 9.31
CA PHE A 134 5.57 22.97 7.96
C PHE A 134 4.50 23.42 6.96
N ASP A 135 4.84 24.41 6.17
CA ASP A 135 4.00 24.86 5.05
C ASP A 135 4.42 24.16 3.75
N LEU A 136 3.92 22.95 3.57
CA LEU A 136 4.12 22.17 2.35
C LEU A 136 2.86 21.48 1.91
N GLY A 137 2.71 21.28 0.60
CA GLY A 137 1.58 20.55 0.02
C GLY A 137 1.74 19.05 0.22
N LEU A 138 0.75 18.43 0.87
CA LEU A 138 0.67 16.98 1.01
C LEU A 138 -0.49 16.43 0.17
N ILE A 139 -0.23 15.31 -0.49
CA ILE A 139 -1.23 14.48 -1.17
C ILE A 139 -1.54 13.31 -0.23
N ALA A 140 -2.82 13.08 0.07
CA ALA A 140 -3.29 11.88 0.74
C ALA A 140 -3.95 10.95 -0.28
N VAL A 141 -3.60 9.67 -0.26
CA VAL A 141 -4.09 8.65 -1.20
C VAL A 141 -4.79 7.54 -0.45
N THR A 142 -6.06 7.30 -0.77
CA THR A 142 -6.82 6.14 -0.31
C THR A 142 -7.59 5.49 -1.48
N GLY A 143 -8.39 4.45 -1.20
CA GLY A 143 -9.17 3.67 -2.15
C GLY A 143 -8.94 2.17 -1.96
N SER A 144 -9.75 1.35 -2.60
CA SER A 144 -9.67 -0.10 -2.43
C SER A 144 -8.43 -0.70 -3.07
N ASN A 145 -8.19 -0.43 -4.33
CA ASN A 145 -7.08 -1.00 -5.10
C ASN A 145 -6.18 0.11 -5.67
N GLY A 146 -4.91 -0.21 -5.89
CA GLY A 146 -3.95 0.70 -6.51
C GLY A 146 -3.30 1.72 -5.56
N LYS A 147 -3.70 1.84 -4.29
CA LYS A 147 -3.17 2.81 -3.31
C LYS A 147 -1.64 2.93 -3.36
N THR A 148 -0.94 1.84 -3.17
CA THR A 148 0.53 1.85 -3.13
C THR A 148 1.14 2.17 -4.50
N THR A 149 0.58 1.63 -5.58
CA THR A 149 1.05 1.92 -6.95
C THR A 149 0.93 3.41 -7.24
N VAL A 150 -0.23 4.02 -6.97
CA VAL A 150 -0.48 5.46 -7.14
C VAL A 150 0.43 6.27 -6.23
N THR A 151 0.54 5.92 -4.95
CA THR A 151 1.42 6.62 -4.00
C THR A 151 2.88 6.62 -4.47
N GLN A 152 3.41 5.47 -4.92
CA GLN A 152 4.78 5.38 -5.38
C GLN A 152 4.99 6.03 -6.77
N MET A 153 3.97 6.04 -7.63
CA MET A 153 3.99 6.78 -8.89
C MET A 153 4.00 8.30 -8.65
N ILE A 154 3.14 8.80 -7.75
CA ILE A 154 3.17 10.20 -7.31
C ILE A 154 4.54 10.51 -6.70
N ALA A 155 5.08 9.64 -5.84
CA ALA A 155 6.41 9.84 -5.27
C ALA A 155 7.51 9.91 -6.34
N SER A 156 7.43 9.13 -7.42
CA SER A 156 8.33 9.22 -8.57
C SER A 156 8.22 10.58 -9.25
N ILE A 157 7.00 11.07 -9.48
CA ILE A 157 6.75 12.38 -10.08
C ILE A 157 7.26 13.52 -9.16
N LEU A 158 7.00 13.45 -7.87
CA LEU A 158 7.45 14.45 -6.91
C LEU A 158 8.99 14.48 -6.80
N ARG A 159 9.66 13.33 -6.87
CA ARG A 159 11.13 13.25 -6.92
C ARG A 159 11.69 13.83 -8.23
N ALA A 160 11.02 13.60 -9.37
CA ALA A 160 11.39 14.23 -10.63
C ALA A 160 11.27 15.77 -10.56
N TRP A 161 10.37 16.29 -9.71
CA TRP A 161 10.17 17.73 -9.51
C TRP A 161 11.09 18.32 -8.44
N LYS A 162 11.23 17.68 -7.28
CA LYS A 162 11.88 18.23 -6.06
C LYS A 162 12.99 17.36 -5.49
N ALA A 163 13.38 16.30 -6.18
CA ALA A 163 14.43 15.38 -5.73
C ALA A 163 14.22 14.90 -4.27
N GLU A 164 15.22 15.08 -3.43
CA GLU A 164 15.22 14.66 -2.01
C GLU A 164 14.28 15.50 -1.13
N ASP A 165 13.76 16.61 -1.62
CA ASP A 165 12.80 17.46 -0.91
C ASP A 165 11.36 16.90 -0.96
N ALA A 166 11.15 15.76 -1.59
CA ALA A 166 9.88 15.06 -1.66
C ALA A 166 9.76 13.98 -0.56
N LEU A 167 8.73 14.10 0.31
CA LEU A 167 8.40 13.09 1.32
C LEU A 167 7.44 12.05 0.71
N ALA A 168 7.61 10.77 1.04
CA ALA A 168 6.65 9.73 0.65
C ALA A 168 6.52 8.64 1.72
N THR A 169 5.35 7.99 1.76
CA THR A 169 5.14 6.76 2.52
C THR A 169 6.16 5.70 2.09
N GLN A 170 6.75 5.02 3.06
CA GLN A 170 7.67 3.91 2.87
C GLN A 170 6.99 2.59 3.24
N GLY A 171 7.22 1.55 2.44
CA GLY A 171 6.64 0.23 2.69
C GLY A 171 5.11 0.29 2.79
N ASN A 172 4.57 -0.27 3.87
CA ASN A 172 3.14 -0.32 4.19
C ASN A 172 2.75 0.62 5.34
N PHE A 173 3.47 1.73 5.56
CA PHE A 173 3.22 2.68 6.64
C PHE A 173 1.99 3.56 6.36
N ASN A 174 0.82 2.93 6.24
CA ASN A 174 -0.45 3.53 5.84
C ASN A 174 -1.55 3.47 6.92
N ASN A 175 -1.24 3.00 8.12
CA ASN A 175 -2.18 2.83 9.24
C ASN A 175 -1.93 3.85 10.37
N ALA A 176 -2.62 3.69 11.52
CA ALA A 176 -2.56 4.57 12.70
C ALA A 176 -1.16 4.68 13.36
N ILE A 177 -0.21 3.84 12.97
CA ILE A 177 1.19 3.93 13.40
C ILE A 177 2.07 4.47 12.26
N GLY A 178 1.90 3.93 11.05
CA GLY A 178 2.75 4.23 9.90
C GLY A 178 2.60 5.66 9.37
N VAL A 179 1.36 6.17 9.29
CA VAL A 179 1.08 7.55 8.85
C VAL A 179 1.72 8.57 9.79
N PRO A 180 1.51 8.51 11.13
CA PRO A 180 2.21 9.38 12.06
C PRO A 180 3.74 9.31 11.96
N LEU A 181 4.31 8.10 11.88
CA LEU A 181 5.77 7.94 11.73
C LEU A 181 6.28 8.55 10.41
N THR A 182 5.50 8.52 9.35
CA THR A 182 5.84 9.21 8.09
C THR A 182 5.81 10.73 8.28
N LEU A 183 4.79 11.29 8.93
CA LEU A 183 4.70 12.72 9.24
C LEU A 183 5.86 13.20 10.12
N LEU A 184 6.26 12.42 11.12
CA LEU A 184 7.37 12.73 12.02
C LEU A 184 8.74 12.73 11.31
N ARG A 185 8.83 12.24 10.07
CA ARG A 185 10.01 12.40 9.20
C ARG A 185 10.09 13.76 8.51
N MET A 186 9.07 14.60 8.57
CA MET A 186 9.08 15.94 7.97
C MET A 186 10.19 16.80 8.55
N ARG A 187 10.86 17.54 7.67
CA ARG A 187 11.95 18.46 7.98
C ARG A 187 11.79 19.74 7.15
N ALA A 188 12.50 20.80 7.54
CA ALA A 188 12.40 22.12 6.90
C ALA A 188 12.79 22.15 5.39
N HIS A 189 13.54 21.15 4.91
CA HIS A 189 13.89 21.06 3.48
C HIS A 189 12.75 20.48 2.64
N HIS A 190 11.83 19.68 3.20
CA HIS A 190 10.74 19.11 2.42
C HIS A 190 9.85 20.22 1.83
N ARG A 191 9.44 20.03 0.57
CA ARG A 191 8.61 20.98 -0.19
C ARG A 191 7.27 20.40 -0.57
N CYS A 192 7.16 19.10 -0.66
CA CYS A 192 5.94 18.38 -0.99
C CYS A 192 6.00 16.96 -0.44
N GLY A 193 4.85 16.26 -0.47
CA GLY A 193 4.85 14.85 -0.08
C GLY A 193 3.57 14.13 -0.45
N VAL A 194 3.62 12.80 -0.39
CA VAL A 194 2.49 11.90 -0.59
C VAL A 194 2.43 10.85 0.52
N LEU A 195 1.25 10.69 1.09
CA LEU A 195 0.96 9.71 2.13
C LEU A 195 -0.16 8.76 1.70
N GLU A 196 0.11 7.46 1.84
CA GLU A 196 -0.89 6.42 1.68
C GLU A 196 -1.71 6.27 2.97
N LEU A 197 -3.04 6.19 2.84
CA LEU A 197 -3.97 5.94 3.94
C LEU A 197 -4.70 4.63 3.66
N GLY A 198 -4.56 3.67 4.56
CA GLY A 198 -5.24 2.38 4.52
C GLY A 198 -6.21 2.23 5.67
N MET A 199 -7.25 1.44 5.46
CA MET A 199 -8.25 1.10 6.46
C MET A 199 -8.47 -0.41 6.54
N ASN A 200 -8.97 -0.87 7.66
CA ASN A 200 -9.66 -2.14 7.84
C ASN A 200 -11.08 -1.91 8.39
N HIS A 201 -11.30 -0.82 9.13
CA HIS A 201 -12.56 -0.53 9.84
C HIS A 201 -13.03 0.89 9.57
N GLU A 202 -14.32 1.12 9.80
CA GLU A 202 -14.95 2.44 9.73
C GLU A 202 -14.31 3.44 10.71
N GLY A 203 -14.12 4.69 10.26
CA GLY A 203 -13.55 5.80 11.02
C GLY A 203 -12.02 5.91 10.98
N GLU A 204 -11.32 4.92 10.41
CA GLU A 204 -9.86 4.96 10.33
C GLU A 204 -9.38 6.02 9.34
N ILE A 205 -9.98 6.10 8.13
CA ILE A 205 -9.58 7.11 7.12
C ILE A 205 -9.81 8.53 7.64
N ALA A 206 -10.94 8.79 8.30
CA ALA A 206 -11.20 10.10 8.89
C ALA A 206 -10.11 10.53 9.88
N SER A 207 -9.66 9.59 10.73
CA SER A 207 -8.61 9.83 11.72
C SER A 207 -7.25 10.09 11.07
N LEU A 208 -6.85 9.24 10.12
CA LEU A 208 -5.57 9.36 9.40
C LEU A 208 -5.51 10.64 8.57
N ALA A 209 -6.58 10.95 7.84
CA ALA A 209 -6.68 12.12 6.99
C ALA A 209 -6.61 13.43 7.80
N LYS A 210 -7.25 13.46 8.99
CA LYS A 210 -7.15 14.58 9.92
C LYS A 210 -5.70 14.85 10.33
N TRP A 211 -4.93 13.81 10.65
CA TRP A 211 -3.53 13.98 11.02
C TRP A 211 -2.66 14.49 9.86
N VAL A 212 -2.94 14.04 8.63
CA VAL A 212 -2.24 14.49 7.42
C VAL A 212 -2.61 15.92 7.05
N SER A 213 -3.88 16.30 7.17
CA SER A 213 -4.39 17.63 6.75
C SER A 213 -3.92 17.97 5.33
N PRO A 214 -4.40 17.24 4.30
CA PRO A 214 -3.84 17.27 2.95
C PRO A 214 -4.25 18.52 2.16
N GLN A 215 -3.40 18.91 1.20
CA GLN A 215 -3.73 19.91 0.16
C GLN A 215 -4.49 19.25 -1.00
N VAL A 216 -4.16 18.01 -1.31
CA VAL A 216 -4.84 17.19 -2.32
C VAL A 216 -5.21 15.87 -1.70
N ALA A 217 -6.46 15.44 -1.85
CA ALA A 217 -6.96 14.18 -1.34
C ALA A 217 -7.52 13.32 -2.48
N LEU A 218 -7.04 12.08 -2.59
CA LEU A 218 -7.45 11.14 -3.62
C LEU A 218 -8.25 10.00 -3.04
N VAL A 219 -9.43 9.76 -3.59
CA VAL A 219 -10.10 8.45 -3.58
C VAL A 219 -9.83 7.79 -4.92
N ASN A 220 -9.01 6.72 -4.94
CA ASN A 220 -8.63 6.06 -6.18
C ASN A 220 -9.78 5.25 -6.80
N ASN A 221 -10.52 4.53 -5.98
CA ASN A 221 -11.70 3.74 -6.35
C ASN A 221 -12.39 3.20 -5.08
N ALA A 222 -13.61 2.65 -5.24
CA ALA A 222 -14.26 1.83 -4.22
C ALA A 222 -14.66 0.48 -4.83
N GLN A 223 -14.16 -0.62 -4.25
CA GLN A 223 -14.32 -1.98 -4.73
C GLN A 223 -14.47 -2.95 -3.56
N ARG A 224 -14.60 -4.25 -3.82
CA ARG A 224 -14.75 -5.31 -2.81
C ARG A 224 -13.46 -5.53 -2.01
N GLU A 225 -13.20 -4.63 -1.06
CA GLU A 225 -12.07 -4.66 -0.13
C GLU A 225 -12.62 -4.80 1.31
N HIS A 226 -11.96 -5.60 2.16
CA HIS A 226 -12.29 -5.77 3.59
C HIS A 226 -13.79 -6.08 3.85
N GLN A 227 -14.41 -6.88 2.99
CA GLN A 227 -15.87 -7.13 3.04
C GLN A 227 -16.31 -7.79 4.35
N GLU A 228 -15.41 -8.50 5.03
CA GLU A 228 -15.64 -9.07 6.37
C GLU A 228 -15.96 -7.98 7.41
N PHE A 229 -15.37 -6.79 7.28
CA PHE A 229 -15.50 -5.70 8.25
C PHE A 229 -16.40 -4.56 7.74
N MET A 230 -16.38 -4.30 6.45
CA MET A 230 -17.10 -3.17 5.83
C MET A 230 -18.52 -3.53 5.36
N GLY A 231 -18.80 -4.81 5.13
CA GLY A 231 -20.13 -5.31 4.77
C GLY A 231 -20.64 -4.94 3.38
N SER A 232 -20.22 -3.82 2.76
CA SER A 232 -20.62 -3.43 1.41
C SER A 232 -19.62 -2.51 0.73
N VAL A 233 -19.63 -2.46 -0.62
CA VAL A 233 -18.81 -1.54 -1.41
C VAL A 233 -19.23 -0.08 -1.15
N GLN A 234 -20.52 0.18 -0.89
CA GLN A 234 -20.98 1.51 -0.53
C GLN A 234 -20.36 2.00 0.80
N ALA A 235 -20.25 1.13 1.81
CA ALA A 235 -19.57 1.48 3.06
C ALA A 235 -18.08 1.79 2.82
N VAL A 236 -17.43 1.01 1.96
CA VAL A 236 -16.05 1.27 1.52
C VAL A 236 -15.93 2.62 0.82
N ALA A 237 -16.89 2.97 -0.06
CA ALA A 237 -16.90 4.26 -0.76
C ALA A 237 -17.07 5.45 0.20
N VAL A 238 -17.95 5.31 1.20
CA VAL A 238 -18.15 6.33 2.26
C VAL A 238 -16.88 6.49 3.09
N GLU A 239 -16.32 5.38 3.58
CA GLU A 239 -15.13 5.44 4.44
C GLU A 239 -13.93 6.06 3.70
N ASN A 240 -13.65 5.62 2.47
CA ASN A 240 -12.61 6.24 1.65
C ASN A 240 -12.91 7.74 1.39
N GLY A 241 -14.18 8.12 1.21
CA GLY A 241 -14.62 9.48 0.99
C GLY A 241 -14.26 10.45 2.12
N HIS A 242 -14.12 9.98 3.37
CA HIS A 242 -13.71 10.83 4.52
C HIS A 242 -12.34 11.50 4.34
N VAL A 243 -11.47 11.01 3.44
CA VAL A 243 -10.22 11.71 3.11
C VAL A 243 -10.49 13.10 2.51
N LEU A 244 -11.59 13.27 1.78
CA LEU A 244 -11.97 14.52 1.11
C LEU A 244 -12.44 15.60 2.13
N GLU A 245 -13.05 15.18 3.23
CA GLU A 245 -13.51 16.07 4.29
C GLU A 245 -12.35 16.69 5.10
N ALA A 246 -11.18 16.07 5.06
CA ALA A 246 -9.97 16.53 5.76
C ALA A 246 -9.11 17.51 4.94
N LEU A 247 -9.55 17.91 3.76
CA LEU A 247 -8.84 18.88 2.92
C LEU A 247 -8.65 20.22 3.63
N ARG A 248 -7.47 20.78 3.49
CA ARG A 248 -7.20 22.16 3.94
C ARG A 248 -8.02 23.16 3.12
N PRO A 249 -8.30 24.36 3.67
CA PRO A 249 -8.91 25.42 2.89
C PRO A 249 -8.17 25.66 1.57
N GLY A 250 -8.91 25.69 0.44
CA GLY A 250 -8.35 25.78 -0.91
C GLY A 250 -7.73 24.47 -1.42
N GLY A 251 -7.94 23.36 -0.74
CA GLY A 251 -7.52 22.04 -1.19
C GLY A 251 -8.34 21.48 -2.35
N VAL A 252 -7.85 20.42 -2.97
CA VAL A 252 -8.43 19.80 -4.16
C VAL A 252 -8.81 18.35 -3.87
N ALA A 253 -10.07 18.00 -4.11
CA ALA A 253 -10.59 16.65 -4.08
C ALA A 253 -10.34 15.96 -5.44
N VAL A 254 -9.75 14.78 -5.43
CA VAL A 254 -9.44 14.00 -6.64
C VAL A 254 -10.14 12.64 -6.54
N PHE A 255 -10.91 12.26 -7.57
CA PHE A 255 -11.60 10.98 -7.65
C PHE A 255 -12.01 10.66 -9.08
N PRO A 256 -12.29 9.36 -9.42
CA PRO A 256 -12.68 8.99 -10.78
C PRO A 256 -14.05 9.52 -11.14
N MET A 257 -14.19 10.07 -12.34
CA MET A 257 -15.46 10.54 -12.89
C MET A 257 -16.37 9.39 -13.34
N ASP A 258 -15.76 8.29 -13.76
CA ASP A 258 -16.45 7.14 -14.33
C ASP A 258 -16.91 6.12 -13.27
N ASP A 259 -16.72 6.41 -11.98
CA ASP A 259 -17.12 5.56 -10.85
C ASP A 259 -18.58 5.86 -10.44
N GLU A 260 -19.32 4.84 -10.00
CA GLU A 260 -20.69 4.97 -9.53
C GLU A 260 -20.84 5.87 -8.29
N TYR A 261 -19.76 6.07 -7.53
CA TYR A 261 -19.71 6.92 -6.33
C TYR A 261 -19.29 8.37 -6.60
N ASP A 262 -19.11 8.78 -7.86
CA ASP A 262 -18.75 10.16 -8.24
C ASP A 262 -19.60 11.22 -7.56
N THR A 263 -20.93 11.02 -7.53
CA THR A 263 -21.86 11.95 -6.89
C THR A 263 -21.70 12.00 -5.37
N LEU A 264 -21.47 10.85 -4.73
CA LEU A 264 -21.21 10.76 -3.30
C LEU A 264 -19.94 11.55 -2.94
N TRP A 265 -18.83 11.31 -3.63
CA TRP A 265 -17.57 11.99 -3.34
C TRP A 265 -17.60 13.48 -3.68
N THR A 266 -18.38 13.89 -4.69
CA THR A 266 -18.64 15.32 -4.95
C THR A 266 -19.35 15.98 -3.76
N GLN A 267 -20.31 15.30 -3.13
CA GLN A 267 -20.99 15.80 -1.93
C GLN A 267 -20.06 15.85 -0.72
N MET A 268 -19.26 14.80 -0.49
CA MET A 268 -18.30 14.74 0.63
C MET A 268 -17.16 15.75 0.49
N ALA A 269 -16.75 16.09 -0.73
CA ALA A 269 -15.77 17.16 -0.98
C ALA A 269 -16.28 18.55 -0.56
N GLY A 270 -17.60 18.73 -0.44
CA GLY A 270 -18.22 19.98 0.00
C GLY A 270 -17.80 21.18 -0.87
N PRO A 271 -17.21 22.26 -0.28
CA PRO A 271 -16.81 23.45 -1.04
C PRO A 271 -15.44 23.32 -1.72
N ALA A 272 -14.73 22.17 -1.61
CA ALA A 272 -13.43 21.99 -2.21
C ALA A 272 -13.53 21.91 -3.74
N THR A 273 -12.49 22.34 -4.43
CA THR A 273 -12.38 22.16 -5.87
C THR A 273 -12.24 20.68 -6.19
N CYS A 274 -13.02 20.16 -7.15
CA CYS A 274 -12.92 18.79 -7.62
C CYS A 274 -12.08 18.72 -8.91
N CYS A 275 -11.10 17.83 -8.95
CA CYS A 275 -10.34 17.45 -10.15
C CYS A 275 -10.63 15.97 -10.44
N LYS A 276 -11.60 15.72 -11.31
CA LYS A 276 -12.01 14.37 -11.67
C LYS A 276 -11.14 13.82 -12.78
N PHE A 277 -10.79 12.54 -12.69
CA PHE A 277 -10.05 11.84 -13.74
C PHE A 277 -10.87 10.69 -14.33
N GLY A 278 -10.55 10.31 -15.57
CA GLY A 278 -11.23 9.19 -16.22
C GLY A 278 -11.06 9.16 -17.72
N ARG A 279 -11.92 8.39 -18.35
CA ARG A 279 -11.95 8.17 -19.81
C ARG A 279 -13.07 8.94 -20.48
N SER A 280 -14.14 9.23 -19.75
CA SER A 280 -15.31 9.94 -20.24
C SER A 280 -14.99 11.41 -20.54
N PRO A 281 -15.60 11.98 -21.59
CA PRO A 281 -15.52 13.40 -21.89
C PRO A 281 -16.01 14.27 -20.71
N GLY A 282 -15.21 15.27 -20.36
CA GLY A 282 -15.52 16.18 -19.26
C GLY A 282 -14.70 15.94 -17.99
N ALA A 283 -13.97 14.84 -17.88
CA ALA A 283 -12.95 14.68 -16.85
C ALA A 283 -11.86 15.74 -17.01
N GLN A 284 -11.42 16.34 -15.88
CA GLN A 284 -10.35 17.35 -15.91
C GLN A 284 -9.00 16.73 -16.28
N VAL A 285 -8.79 15.45 -15.89
CA VAL A 285 -7.67 14.64 -16.38
C VAL A 285 -8.26 13.50 -17.16
N GLN A 286 -8.17 13.56 -18.48
CA GLN A 286 -8.85 12.66 -19.40
C GLN A 286 -7.87 11.88 -20.24
N LEU A 287 -8.07 10.55 -20.32
CA LEU A 287 -7.38 9.72 -21.32
C LEU A 287 -7.92 10.03 -22.71
N LEU A 288 -7.06 10.53 -23.60
CA LEU A 288 -7.40 10.81 -25.02
C LEU A 288 -7.14 9.59 -25.91
N SER A 289 -6.00 8.94 -25.72
CA SER A 289 -5.64 7.71 -26.43
C SER A 289 -4.66 6.88 -25.64
N LYS A 290 -4.63 5.58 -25.95
CA LYS A 290 -3.66 4.62 -25.42
C LYS A 290 -3.26 3.61 -26.48
N THR A 291 -2.01 3.20 -26.47
CA THR A 291 -1.48 2.12 -27.32
C THR A 291 -0.58 1.23 -26.49
N TRP A 292 -0.83 -0.08 -26.50
CA TRP A 292 0.03 -1.07 -25.87
C TRP A 292 1.06 -1.60 -26.86
N SER A 293 2.34 -1.50 -26.56
CA SER A 293 3.45 -1.94 -27.43
C SER A 293 3.88 -3.40 -27.20
N GLY A 294 3.33 -4.07 -26.18
CA GLY A 294 3.80 -5.36 -25.67
C GLY A 294 4.68 -5.24 -24.42
N GLU A 295 5.28 -4.08 -24.17
CA GLU A 295 6.15 -3.81 -23.02
C GLU A 295 5.69 -2.60 -22.20
N HIS A 296 5.06 -1.62 -22.83
CA HIS A 296 4.59 -0.38 -22.18
C HIS A 296 3.36 0.19 -22.88
N TYR A 297 2.63 1.05 -22.18
CA TYR A 297 1.61 1.90 -22.77
C TYR A 297 2.19 3.25 -23.19
N GLU A 298 1.84 3.72 -24.40
CA GLU A 298 1.88 5.11 -24.77
C GLU A 298 0.50 5.73 -24.55
N LEU A 299 0.45 6.81 -23.78
CA LEU A 299 -0.79 7.46 -23.36
C LEU A 299 -0.77 8.93 -23.76
N GLU A 300 -1.88 9.43 -24.33
CA GLU A 300 -2.13 10.86 -24.49
C GLU A 300 -3.17 11.29 -23.46
N VAL A 301 -2.84 12.24 -22.61
CA VAL A 301 -3.67 12.67 -21.49
C VAL A 301 -3.91 14.17 -21.56
N LEU A 302 -5.19 14.57 -21.55
CA LEU A 302 -5.60 15.96 -21.37
C LEU A 302 -5.52 16.30 -19.87
N THR A 303 -5.00 17.48 -19.56
CA THR A 303 -4.96 18.01 -18.18
C THR A 303 -5.36 19.49 -18.17
N PRO A 304 -5.67 20.09 -17.02
CA PRO A 304 -5.89 21.55 -16.91
C PRO A 304 -4.68 22.39 -17.33
N LEU A 305 -3.47 21.80 -17.38
CA LEU A 305 -2.23 22.46 -17.79
C LEU A 305 -1.88 22.23 -19.27
N GLY A 306 -2.71 21.51 -20.03
CA GLY A 306 -2.49 21.09 -21.41
C GLY A 306 -2.34 19.58 -21.57
N ASN A 307 -2.08 19.14 -22.81
CA ASN A 307 -1.88 17.73 -23.11
C ASN A 307 -0.48 17.27 -22.73
N VAL A 308 -0.38 15.98 -22.33
CA VAL A 308 0.91 15.35 -22.02
C VAL A 308 0.92 13.92 -22.57
N SER A 309 2.04 13.55 -23.23
CA SER A 309 2.32 12.19 -23.67
C SER A 309 3.10 11.47 -22.58
N LEU A 310 2.65 10.28 -22.20
CA LEU A 310 3.22 9.50 -21.10
C LEU A 310 3.54 8.08 -21.54
N THR A 311 4.68 7.56 -21.09
CA THR A 311 5.06 6.14 -21.28
C THR A 311 4.95 5.43 -19.94
N LEU A 312 4.10 4.39 -19.87
CA LEU A 312 3.88 3.58 -18.65
C LEU A 312 4.44 2.17 -18.83
N HIS A 313 5.47 1.83 -18.08
CA HIS A 313 6.11 0.49 -18.08
C HIS A 313 5.41 -0.50 -17.15
N MET A 314 4.11 -0.60 -17.25
CA MET A 314 3.27 -1.57 -16.53
C MET A 314 2.14 -2.07 -17.44
N ALA A 315 1.80 -3.34 -17.31
CA ALA A 315 0.64 -3.92 -17.99
C ALA A 315 -0.66 -3.65 -17.19
N GLY A 316 -1.79 -3.73 -17.89
CA GLY A 316 -3.13 -3.69 -17.29
C GLY A 316 -3.82 -2.33 -17.36
N GLU A 317 -5.09 -2.38 -17.75
CA GLU A 317 -5.96 -1.21 -17.88
C GLU A 317 -6.12 -0.42 -16.58
N HIS A 318 -6.18 -1.11 -15.43
CA HIS A 318 -6.24 -0.49 -14.11
C HIS A 318 -4.99 0.35 -13.79
N ASN A 319 -3.84 0.04 -14.37
CA ASN A 319 -2.64 0.85 -14.22
C ASN A 319 -2.68 2.13 -15.06
N VAL A 320 -3.41 2.14 -16.18
CA VAL A 320 -3.73 3.37 -16.93
C VAL A 320 -4.56 4.30 -16.04
N ASP A 321 -5.57 3.77 -15.35
CA ASP A 321 -6.40 4.56 -14.42
C ASP A 321 -5.57 5.06 -13.22
N ASN A 322 -4.64 4.25 -12.69
CA ASN A 322 -3.68 4.66 -11.67
C ASN A 322 -2.76 5.81 -12.15
N VAL A 323 -2.37 5.84 -13.44
CA VAL A 323 -1.65 6.99 -14.03
C VAL A 323 -2.51 8.24 -14.02
N LEU A 324 -3.77 8.15 -14.49
CA LEU A 324 -4.68 9.30 -14.52
C LEU A 324 -4.89 9.89 -13.12
N ALA A 325 -5.09 9.05 -12.11
CA ALA A 325 -5.17 9.44 -10.71
C ALA A 325 -3.91 10.16 -10.22
N SER A 326 -2.73 9.60 -10.55
CA SER A 326 -1.44 10.19 -10.18
C SER A 326 -1.21 11.54 -10.83
N VAL A 327 -1.55 11.67 -12.13
CA VAL A 327 -1.48 12.93 -12.88
C VAL A 327 -2.41 13.95 -12.26
N ALA A 328 -3.68 13.58 -11.98
CA ALA A 328 -4.68 14.48 -11.39
C ALA A 328 -4.21 15.02 -10.03
N CYS A 329 -3.64 14.19 -9.17
CA CYS A 329 -3.07 14.63 -7.91
C CYS A 329 -1.90 15.60 -8.10
N CYS A 330 -0.96 15.27 -9.02
CA CYS A 330 0.23 16.08 -9.23
C CYS A 330 -0.07 17.44 -9.86
N VAL A 331 -0.94 17.50 -10.88
CA VAL A 331 -1.33 18.79 -11.48
C VAL A 331 -2.13 19.64 -10.51
N SER A 332 -2.96 19.03 -9.64
CA SER A 332 -3.69 19.72 -8.57
C SER A 332 -2.76 20.31 -7.51
N LEU A 333 -1.58 19.71 -7.31
CA LEU A 333 -0.54 20.25 -6.43
C LEU A 333 0.35 21.30 -7.12
N GLY A 334 0.17 21.55 -8.42
CA GLY A 334 0.97 22.50 -9.20
C GLY A 334 2.28 21.92 -9.74
N VAL A 335 2.39 20.60 -9.87
CA VAL A 335 3.56 19.94 -10.49
C VAL A 335 3.57 20.21 -12.00
N PRO A 336 4.69 20.65 -12.59
CA PRO A 336 4.77 20.88 -14.03
C PRO A 336 4.71 19.60 -14.84
N LEU A 337 4.10 19.64 -16.04
CA LEU A 337 3.91 18.46 -16.90
C LEU A 337 5.22 17.76 -17.27
N SER A 338 6.34 18.50 -17.39
CA SER A 338 7.65 17.86 -17.62
C SER A 338 8.11 16.94 -16.50
N ALA A 339 7.81 17.30 -15.24
CA ALA A 339 8.09 16.42 -14.10
C ALA A 339 7.11 15.24 -14.04
N VAL A 340 5.84 15.46 -14.42
CA VAL A 340 4.84 14.37 -14.56
C VAL A 340 5.33 13.35 -15.58
N GLN A 341 5.71 13.79 -16.78
CA GLN A 341 6.19 12.94 -17.86
C GLN A 341 7.43 12.13 -17.43
N LEU A 342 8.44 12.82 -16.86
CA LEU A 342 9.65 12.16 -16.38
C LEU A 342 9.37 11.16 -15.26
N GLY A 343 8.52 11.53 -14.31
CA GLY A 343 8.22 10.69 -13.15
C GLY A 343 7.43 9.43 -13.51
N VAL A 344 6.48 9.53 -14.45
CA VAL A 344 5.72 8.36 -14.95
C VAL A 344 6.63 7.42 -15.75
N SER A 345 7.42 7.96 -16.69
CA SER A 345 8.32 7.15 -17.53
C SER A 345 9.45 6.48 -16.74
N SER A 346 9.87 7.08 -15.61
CA SER A 346 10.90 6.50 -14.71
C SER A 346 10.33 5.57 -13.66
N PHE A 347 9.01 5.49 -13.53
CA PHE A 347 8.36 4.68 -12.50
C PHE A 347 8.57 3.19 -12.76
N LYS A 348 8.94 2.47 -11.71
CA LYS A 348 9.07 1.01 -11.72
C LYS A 348 8.03 0.40 -10.80
N ALA A 349 7.39 -0.66 -11.26
CA ALA A 349 6.42 -1.41 -10.47
C ALA A 349 7.00 -1.81 -9.11
N VAL A 350 6.20 -1.65 -8.07
CA VAL A 350 6.55 -2.11 -6.72
C VAL A 350 6.53 -3.64 -6.68
N SER A 351 7.48 -4.25 -5.98
CA SER A 351 7.52 -5.70 -5.83
C SER A 351 6.19 -6.26 -5.31
N GLY A 352 5.71 -7.33 -5.92
CA GLY A 352 4.43 -7.95 -5.58
C GLY A 352 3.19 -7.20 -6.10
N ARG A 353 3.35 -6.18 -6.97
CA ARG A 353 2.23 -5.37 -7.49
C ARG A 353 2.27 -5.25 -8.99
N GLY A 354 2.04 -6.38 -9.67
CA GLY A 354 2.03 -6.45 -11.13
C GLY A 354 3.42 -6.30 -11.75
N GLN A 355 4.49 -6.63 -11.03
CA GLN A 355 5.85 -6.53 -11.53
C GLN A 355 6.11 -7.60 -12.58
N LEU A 356 6.57 -7.17 -13.77
CA LEU A 356 6.91 -8.07 -14.86
C LEU A 356 8.37 -8.52 -14.76
N HIS A 357 8.61 -9.83 -14.92
CA HIS A 357 9.92 -10.43 -15.03
C HIS A 357 9.99 -11.24 -16.32
N GLN A 358 11.07 -11.08 -17.08
CA GLN A 358 11.35 -11.93 -18.24
C GLN A 358 12.30 -13.05 -17.81
N LEU A 359 11.84 -14.29 -17.91
CA LEU A 359 12.58 -15.48 -17.57
C LEU A 359 13.07 -16.13 -18.85
N ILE A 360 14.34 -16.45 -18.91
CA ILE A 360 14.92 -17.20 -20.02
C ILE A 360 15.20 -18.61 -19.51
N THR A 361 14.50 -19.58 -20.07
CA THR A 361 14.81 -21.02 -19.89
C THR A 361 15.60 -21.52 -21.10
N PRO A 362 16.19 -22.70 -21.04
CA PRO A 362 16.90 -23.27 -22.19
C PRO A 362 16.04 -23.45 -23.46
N THR A 363 14.72 -23.54 -23.30
CA THR A 363 13.78 -23.86 -24.38
C THR A 363 12.80 -22.74 -24.69
N ASN A 364 12.61 -21.75 -23.78
CA ASN A 364 11.53 -20.76 -23.91
C ASN A 364 11.86 -19.47 -23.15
N GLN A 365 11.15 -18.39 -23.51
CA GLN A 365 11.06 -17.15 -22.75
C GLN A 365 9.67 -17.05 -22.13
N ILE A 366 9.59 -16.78 -20.83
CA ILE A 366 8.37 -16.75 -20.05
C ILE A 366 8.22 -15.37 -19.42
N THR A 367 7.05 -14.78 -19.53
CA THR A 367 6.68 -13.56 -18.80
C THR A 367 6.07 -13.96 -17.46
N LEU A 368 6.75 -13.65 -16.35
CA LEU A 368 6.23 -13.83 -14.99
C LEU A 368 5.70 -12.51 -14.45
N VAL A 369 4.45 -12.51 -13.98
CA VAL A 369 3.82 -11.39 -13.29
C VAL A 369 3.83 -11.67 -11.79
N ASP A 370 4.58 -10.89 -11.03
CA ASP A 370 4.58 -10.89 -9.56
C ASP A 370 3.49 -9.93 -9.05
N ASP A 371 2.32 -10.47 -8.66
CA ASP A 371 1.23 -9.71 -8.04
C ASP A 371 0.83 -10.33 -6.68
N THR A 372 1.86 -10.68 -5.91
CA THR A 372 1.77 -11.52 -4.71
C THR A 372 1.51 -10.76 -3.41
N TYR A 373 1.47 -9.42 -3.42
CA TYR A 373 1.37 -8.65 -2.19
C TYR A 373 0.04 -8.84 -1.45
N ASN A 374 -1.09 -8.78 -2.16
CA ASN A 374 -2.43 -8.99 -1.62
C ASN A 374 -3.41 -9.43 -2.72
N ALA A 375 -4.58 -9.95 -2.34
CA ALA A 375 -5.64 -10.34 -3.26
C ALA A 375 -7.02 -10.03 -2.65
N ASN A 376 -7.87 -9.39 -3.45
CA ASN A 376 -9.31 -9.29 -3.26
C ASN A 376 -10.01 -9.63 -4.59
N PRO A 377 -11.33 -9.87 -4.63
CA PRO A 377 -12.00 -10.33 -5.85
C PRO A 377 -11.70 -9.46 -7.08
N ASP A 378 -11.89 -8.15 -6.98
CA ASP A 378 -11.74 -7.23 -8.12
C ASP A 378 -10.30 -7.14 -8.60
N SER A 379 -9.32 -7.18 -7.68
CA SER A 379 -7.91 -7.18 -8.03
C SER A 379 -7.47 -8.47 -8.72
N VAL A 380 -8.10 -9.62 -8.40
CA VAL A 380 -7.81 -10.90 -9.09
C VAL A 380 -8.41 -10.89 -10.49
N LEU A 381 -9.64 -10.38 -10.66
CA LEU A 381 -10.24 -10.24 -12.00
C LEU A 381 -9.38 -9.32 -12.88
N ALA A 382 -8.92 -8.18 -12.38
CA ALA A 382 -8.02 -7.29 -13.10
C ALA A 382 -6.67 -7.95 -13.45
N ALA A 383 -6.13 -8.80 -12.59
CA ALA A 383 -4.92 -9.57 -12.87
C ALA A 383 -5.12 -10.63 -13.96
N ILE A 384 -6.30 -11.29 -13.99
CA ILE A 384 -6.67 -12.21 -15.07
C ILE A 384 -6.76 -11.46 -16.40
N ASP A 385 -7.29 -10.23 -16.40
CA ASP A 385 -7.33 -9.38 -17.61
C ASP A 385 -5.94 -9.02 -18.12
N VAL A 386 -4.95 -8.89 -17.26
CA VAL A 386 -3.54 -8.76 -17.67
C VAL A 386 -3.06 -10.06 -18.29
N LEU A 387 -3.24 -11.17 -17.58
CA LEU A 387 -2.69 -12.46 -17.98
C LEU A 387 -3.22 -12.95 -19.33
N LYS A 388 -4.53 -12.77 -19.63
CA LYS A 388 -5.13 -13.19 -20.91
C LYS A 388 -4.52 -12.54 -22.15
N ASN A 389 -3.86 -11.37 -21.98
CA ASN A 389 -3.22 -10.59 -23.04
C ASN A 389 -1.71 -10.88 -23.17
N LEU A 390 -1.16 -11.76 -22.32
CA LEU A 390 0.25 -12.15 -22.33
C LEU A 390 0.45 -13.40 -23.22
N PRO A 391 1.73 -13.74 -23.53
CA PRO A 391 2.04 -14.92 -24.34
C PRO A 391 1.44 -16.22 -23.78
N LYS A 392 0.85 -17.00 -24.65
CA LYS A 392 0.23 -18.30 -24.32
C LYS A 392 1.23 -19.47 -24.53
N PRO A 393 1.04 -20.64 -23.88
CA PRO A 393 0.03 -20.90 -22.85
C PRO A 393 0.26 -20.10 -21.58
N CYS A 394 -0.83 -19.61 -20.95
CA CYS A 394 -0.75 -18.81 -19.76
C CYS A 394 -1.26 -19.58 -18.53
N ALA A 395 -0.56 -19.38 -17.39
CA ALA A 395 -0.88 -20.02 -16.12
C ALA A 395 -1.19 -18.99 -15.04
N LEU A 396 -2.30 -19.19 -14.33
CA LEU A 396 -2.64 -18.47 -13.10
C LEU A 396 -2.29 -19.32 -11.89
N VAL A 397 -1.48 -18.80 -10.97
CA VAL A 397 -1.19 -19.39 -9.67
C VAL A 397 -1.86 -18.55 -8.59
N LEU A 398 -2.89 -19.09 -7.95
CA LEU A 398 -3.79 -18.37 -7.05
C LEU A 398 -3.74 -18.93 -5.63
N GLY A 399 -3.41 -18.09 -4.65
CA GLY A 399 -3.64 -18.34 -3.23
C GLY A 399 -5.02 -17.87 -2.79
N ASP A 400 -5.41 -18.18 -1.54
CA ASP A 400 -6.67 -17.71 -0.98
C ASP A 400 -6.73 -16.17 -0.93
N MET A 401 -7.92 -15.63 -1.18
CA MET A 401 -8.28 -14.26 -0.86
C MET A 401 -8.74 -14.20 0.60
N GLY A 402 -8.17 -13.30 1.40
CA GLY A 402 -8.54 -13.06 2.79
C GLY A 402 -9.53 -11.91 2.94
N GLU A 403 -10.09 -11.80 4.16
CA GLU A 403 -10.99 -10.70 4.55
C GLU A 403 -12.26 -10.58 3.65
N VAL A 404 -12.68 -11.73 3.12
CA VAL A 404 -13.82 -11.86 2.19
C VAL A 404 -15.13 -12.23 2.89
N GLY A 405 -15.09 -12.49 4.21
CA GLY A 405 -16.23 -12.85 5.02
C GLY A 405 -16.92 -14.14 4.54
N GLU A 406 -18.24 -14.22 4.75
CA GLU A 406 -19.06 -15.39 4.40
C GLU A 406 -19.13 -15.65 2.88
N SER A 407 -18.84 -14.63 2.05
CA SER A 407 -18.87 -14.74 0.59
C SER A 407 -17.59 -15.34 -0.01
N GLY A 408 -16.64 -15.77 0.82
CA GLY A 408 -15.32 -16.23 0.37
C GLY A 408 -15.37 -17.31 -0.71
N GLU A 409 -16.20 -18.36 -0.51
CA GLU A 409 -16.36 -19.43 -1.50
C GLU A 409 -16.97 -18.93 -2.82
N GLN A 410 -17.96 -18.04 -2.73
CA GLN A 410 -18.60 -17.44 -3.89
C GLN A 410 -17.62 -16.61 -4.72
N TYR A 411 -16.81 -15.78 -4.09
CA TYR A 411 -15.81 -14.95 -4.78
C TYR A 411 -14.73 -15.80 -5.45
N HIS A 412 -14.29 -16.88 -4.80
CA HIS A 412 -13.35 -17.81 -5.43
C HIS A 412 -13.98 -18.56 -6.61
N THR A 413 -15.24 -18.92 -6.53
CA THR A 413 -16.00 -19.52 -7.65
C THR A 413 -16.06 -18.56 -8.84
N GLU A 414 -16.43 -17.27 -8.60
CA GLU A 414 -16.45 -16.21 -9.61
C GLU A 414 -15.10 -16.08 -10.32
N VAL A 415 -14.01 -16.08 -9.57
CA VAL A 415 -12.65 -16.00 -10.12
C VAL A 415 -12.32 -17.20 -11.02
N GLY A 416 -12.69 -18.41 -10.62
CA GLY A 416 -12.46 -19.61 -11.41
C GLY A 416 -13.24 -19.60 -12.73
N GLU A 417 -14.51 -19.21 -12.69
CA GLU A 417 -15.36 -19.04 -13.87
C GLU A 417 -14.82 -17.96 -14.82
N TYR A 418 -14.38 -16.84 -14.26
CA TYR A 418 -13.81 -15.74 -15.02
C TYR A 418 -12.51 -16.15 -15.72
N ALA A 419 -11.60 -16.81 -14.99
CA ALA A 419 -10.36 -17.32 -15.57
C ALA A 419 -10.60 -18.27 -16.74
N ARG A 420 -11.58 -19.19 -16.61
CA ARG A 420 -12.02 -20.08 -17.69
C ARG A 420 -12.58 -19.30 -18.87
N THR A 421 -13.46 -18.33 -18.63
CA THR A 421 -14.10 -17.51 -19.67
C THR A 421 -13.09 -16.67 -20.44
N CYS A 422 -12.06 -16.16 -19.75
CA CYS A 422 -10.95 -15.43 -20.34
C CYS A 422 -9.95 -16.32 -21.11
N GLY A 423 -10.14 -17.65 -21.08
CA GLY A 423 -9.28 -18.59 -21.81
C GLY A 423 -7.89 -18.71 -21.20
N ILE A 424 -7.78 -18.67 -19.88
CA ILE A 424 -6.56 -19.05 -19.16
C ILE A 424 -6.31 -20.55 -19.38
N ASP A 425 -5.08 -20.94 -19.72
CA ASP A 425 -4.79 -22.32 -20.14
C ASP A 425 -4.56 -23.25 -18.93
N ARG A 426 -4.01 -22.71 -17.83
CA ARG A 426 -3.66 -23.48 -16.61
C ARG A 426 -4.06 -22.71 -15.36
N LEU A 427 -4.61 -23.40 -14.37
CA LEU A 427 -4.90 -22.87 -13.04
C LEU A 427 -4.26 -23.75 -11.96
N TYR A 428 -3.41 -23.15 -11.14
CA TYR A 428 -2.85 -23.73 -9.92
C TYR A 428 -3.42 -23.00 -8.73
N THR A 429 -3.98 -23.72 -7.77
CA THR A 429 -4.49 -23.11 -6.53
C THR A 429 -3.75 -23.64 -5.31
N LEU A 430 -3.48 -22.79 -4.34
CA LEU A 430 -2.92 -23.12 -3.04
C LEU A 430 -3.80 -22.51 -1.96
N GLY A 431 -4.64 -23.33 -1.30
CA GLY A 431 -5.51 -22.80 -0.28
C GLY A 431 -6.76 -23.65 -0.05
N VAL A 432 -7.54 -23.23 0.94
CA VAL A 432 -8.82 -23.89 1.26
C VAL A 432 -9.94 -23.33 0.37
N LEU A 433 -10.02 -21.98 0.28
CA LEU A 433 -11.06 -21.30 -0.48
C LEU A 433 -10.77 -21.30 -1.98
N SER A 434 -9.52 -21.19 -2.38
CA SER A 434 -9.09 -21.21 -3.80
C SER A 434 -9.35 -22.54 -4.50
N LYS A 435 -9.64 -23.61 -3.75
CA LYS A 435 -10.18 -24.87 -4.28
C LYS A 435 -11.49 -24.65 -5.04
N SER A 436 -12.35 -23.74 -4.58
CA SER A 436 -13.59 -23.39 -5.31
C SER A 436 -13.32 -22.75 -6.66
N SER A 437 -12.21 -21.99 -6.81
CA SER A 437 -11.76 -21.50 -8.12
C SER A 437 -11.36 -22.64 -9.05
N ALA A 438 -10.64 -23.65 -8.54
CA ALA A 438 -10.24 -24.81 -9.32
C ALA A 438 -11.45 -25.62 -9.81
N LEU A 439 -12.46 -25.84 -8.95
CA LEU A 439 -13.71 -26.53 -9.30
C LEU A 439 -14.50 -25.77 -10.38
N ALA A 440 -14.61 -24.45 -10.24
CA ALA A 440 -15.34 -23.60 -11.20
C ALA A 440 -14.60 -23.46 -12.55
N PHE A 441 -13.27 -23.50 -12.53
CA PHE A 441 -12.45 -23.48 -13.72
C PHE A 441 -12.60 -24.76 -14.55
N ALA A 442 -12.71 -25.93 -13.92
CA ALA A 442 -12.85 -27.23 -14.58
C ALA A 442 -14.12 -27.98 -14.08
N PRO A 443 -15.34 -27.52 -14.40
CA PRO A 443 -16.58 -28.06 -13.82
C PRO A 443 -16.87 -29.52 -14.19
N ASN A 444 -16.23 -30.04 -15.25
CA ASN A 444 -16.40 -31.43 -15.71
C ASN A 444 -15.29 -32.37 -15.20
N ALA A 445 -14.33 -31.87 -14.41
CA ALA A 445 -13.31 -32.72 -13.83
C ALA A 445 -13.94 -33.61 -12.73
N PRO A 446 -13.65 -34.93 -12.68
CA PRO A 446 -14.15 -35.78 -11.61
C PRO A 446 -13.64 -35.25 -10.26
N ASN A 447 -14.52 -35.14 -9.25
CA ASN A 447 -14.21 -34.64 -7.90
C ASN A 447 -12.99 -35.30 -7.22
N ALA A 448 -12.54 -36.46 -7.69
CA ALA A 448 -11.40 -37.19 -7.18
C ALA A 448 -10.05 -36.84 -7.84
N SER A 449 -10.05 -36.00 -8.88
CA SER A 449 -8.83 -35.69 -9.65
C SER A 449 -8.82 -34.24 -10.08
N LEU A 450 -8.63 -33.33 -9.09
CA LEU A 450 -8.27 -31.91 -9.39
C LEU A 450 -6.79 -31.79 -9.85
N SER A 451 -6.26 -32.83 -10.50
CA SER A 451 -4.98 -32.84 -11.21
C SER A 451 -5.26 -33.34 -12.63
N SER A 452 -5.85 -32.47 -13.46
CA SER A 452 -5.92 -32.63 -14.91
C SER A 452 -4.80 -31.78 -15.53
N GLU A 453 -4.55 -31.95 -16.84
CA GLU A 453 -3.54 -31.13 -17.56
C GLU A 453 -3.76 -29.60 -17.42
N SER A 454 -4.96 -29.15 -17.02
CA SER A 454 -5.32 -27.73 -16.99
C SER A 454 -5.60 -27.17 -15.60
N VAL A 455 -5.81 -28.01 -14.55
CA VAL A 455 -6.12 -27.53 -13.22
C VAL A 455 -5.46 -28.36 -12.12
N HIS A 456 -4.88 -27.69 -11.12
CA HIS A 456 -4.21 -28.32 -9.99
C HIS A 456 -4.57 -27.58 -8.71
N ALA A 457 -5.07 -28.29 -7.69
CA ALA A 457 -5.42 -27.73 -6.41
C ALA A 457 -4.60 -28.36 -5.28
N TYR A 458 -4.01 -27.52 -4.44
CA TYR A 458 -3.11 -27.91 -3.34
C TYR A 458 -3.57 -27.32 -2.00
N GLU A 459 -3.36 -28.07 -0.94
CA GLU A 459 -3.63 -27.61 0.41
C GLU A 459 -2.62 -26.54 0.87
N PRO A 460 -3.01 -25.57 1.74
CA PRO A 460 -2.14 -24.49 2.20
C PRO A 460 -1.13 -24.94 3.26
N THR A 461 -0.37 -25.98 2.94
CA THR A 461 0.68 -26.57 3.76
C THR A 461 2.03 -26.49 3.06
N ASP A 462 3.14 -26.67 3.78
CA ASP A 462 4.47 -26.72 3.15
C ASP A 462 4.58 -27.90 2.17
N GLY A 463 3.89 -29.01 2.44
CA GLY A 463 3.79 -30.14 1.52
C GLY A 463 3.03 -29.80 0.25
N GLY A 464 1.87 -29.12 0.37
CA GLY A 464 1.08 -28.67 -0.77
C GLY A 464 1.84 -27.62 -1.61
N LEU A 465 2.52 -26.69 -0.97
CA LEU A 465 3.40 -25.75 -1.68
C LEU A 465 4.49 -26.49 -2.46
N THR A 466 5.16 -27.47 -1.84
CA THR A 466 6.20 -28.26 -2.51
C THR A 466 5.65 -28.99 -3.73
N GLN A 467 4.46 -29.57 -3.64
CA GLN A 467 3.79 -30.22 -4.76
C GLN A 467 3.45 -29.23 -5.88
N LEU A 468 2.89 -28.05 -5.54
CA LEU A 468 2.62 -26.98 -6.50
C LEU A 468 3.90 -26.56 -7.25
N LEU A 469 4.98 -26.30 -6.50
CA LEU A 469 6.26 -25.89 -7.09
C LEU A 469 6.82 -26.94 -8.03
N SER A 470 6.72 -28.23 -7.68
CA SER A 470 7.20 -29.34 -8.52
C SER A 470 6.34 -29.47 -9.80
N ALA A 471 5.01 -29.35 -9.71
CA ALA A 471 4.12 -29.40 -10.85
C ALA A 471 4.38 -28.22 -11.80
N LEU A 472 4.46 -27.01 -11.25
CA LEU A 472 4.74 -25.80 -12.04
C LEU A 472 6.11 -25.88 -12.74
N GLU A 473 7.16 -26.38 -12.05
CA GLU A 473 8.50 -26.56 -12.62
C GLU A 473 8.50 -27.50 -13.84
N SER A 474 7.74 -28.58 -13.79
CA SER A 474 7.64 -29.54 -14.90
C SER A 474 6.98 -28.95 -16.15
N GLU A 475 6.13 -27.93 -15.99
CA GLU A 475 5.40 -27.29 -17.08
C GLU A 475 6.04 -25.97 -17.56
N LEU A 476 6.98 -25.39 -16.82
CA LEU A 476 7.68 -24.15 -17.21
C LEU A 476 8.14 -24.13 -18.68
N PRO A 477 8.73 -25.22 -19.24
CA PRO A 477 9.19 -25.21 -20.64
C PRO A 477 8.09 -25.00 -21.68
N GLN A 478 6.84 -25.18 -21.30
CA GLN A 478 5.68 -25.10 -22.19
C GLN A 478 4.90 -23.78 -22.02
N LEU A 479 5.13 -23.01 -20.94
CA LEU A 479 4.38 -21.81 -20.61
C LEU A 479 4.97 -20.58 -21.30
N GLY A 480 4.09 -19.70 -21.81
CA GLY A 480 4.43 -18.38 -22.34
C GLY A 480 4.36 -17.30 -21.24
N SER A 481 3.44 -17.46 -20.29
CA SER A 481 3.30 -16.52 -19.17
C SER A 481 2.75 -17.17 -17.90
N ILE A 482 3.10 -16.57 -16.74
CA ILE A 482 2.65 -16.99 -15.41
C ILE A 482 2.27 -15.73 -14.63
N LEU A 483 1.13 -15.76 -13.96
CA LEU A 483 0.77 -14.76 -12.96
C LEU A 483 0.60 -15.42 -11.61
N VAL A 484 1.24 -14.85 -10.57
CA VAL A 484 1.15 -15.35 -9.19
C VAL A 484 0.48 -14.31 -8.34
N LYS A 485 -0.62 -14.69 -7.65
CA LYS A 485 -1.40 -13.80 -6.78
C LYS A 485 -1.98 -14.54 -5.58
N GLY A 486 -2.18 -13.83 -4.48
CA GLY A 486 -2.84 -14.32 -3.27
C GLY A 486 -2.74 -13.29 -2.15
N SER A 487 -3.57 -13.44 -1.14
CA SER A 487 -3.53 -12.56 0.02
C SER A 487 -2.22 -12.66 0.79
N ARG A 488 -1.87 -11.62 1.54
CA ARG A 488 -0.58 -11.46 2.21
C ARG A 488 -0.18 -12.66 3.07
N PHE A 489 -1.13 -13.25 3.80
CA PHE A 489 -0.88 -14.39 4.68
C PHE A 489 -0.50 -15.68 3.92
N MET A 490 -0.84 -15.80 2.62
CA MET A 490 -0.49 -16.93 1.77
C MET A 490 1.00 -16.94 1.37
N ARG A 491 1.67 -15.79 1.43
CA ARG A 491 3.10 -15.63 1.08
C ARG A 491 3.43 -16.19 -0.29
N MET A 492 2.62 -15.82 -1.28
CA MET A 492 2.76 -16.34 -2.65
C MET A 492 4.05 -15.88 -3.35
N GLU A 493 4.78 -14.91 -2.80
CA GLU A 493 6.13 -14.54 -3.25
C GLU A 493 7.11 -15.71 -3.22
N ARG A 494 6.86 -16.76 -2.44
CA ARG A 494 7.66 -18.00 -2.44
C ARG A 494 7.61 -18.72 -3.78
N VAL A 495 6.46 -18.67 -4.47
CA VAL A 495 6.30 -19.23 -5.82
C VAL A 495 7.12 -18.41 -6.82
N VAL A 496 7.01 -17.09 -6.75
CA VAL A 496 7.79 -16.18 -7.61
C VAL A 496 9.29 -16.43 -7.45
N GLN A 497 9.78 -16.46 -6.20
CA GLN A 497 11.19 -16.72 -5.90
C GLN A 497 11.66 -18.06 -6.44
N HIS A 498 10.85 -19.12 -6.32
CA HIS A 498 11.16 -20.43 -6.86
C HIS A 498 11.29 -20.39 -8.38
N VAL A 499 10.30 -19.82 -9.08
CA VAL A 499 10.31 -19.71 -10.54
C VAL A 499 11.51 -18.88 -11.02
N LEU A 500 11.82 -17.75 -10.37
CA LEU A 500 13.00 -16.93 -10.67
C LEU A 500 14.30 -17.70 -10.49
N SER A 501 14.39 -18.59 -9.50
CA SER A 501 15.60 -19.40 -9.26
C SER A 501 15.90 -20.43 -10.36
N LYS A 502 14.90 -20.79 -11.18
CA LYS A 502 15.02 -21.74 -12.30
C LYS A 502 15.42 -21.08 -13.62
N SER A 503 15.42 -19.74 -13.67
CA SER A 503 15.84 -19.03 -14.87
C SER A 503 17.35 -18.96 -14.98
N THR A 504 17.88 -19.19 -16.18
CA THR A 504 19.26 -18.85 -16.53
C THR A 504 19.33 -17.35 -16.76
N THR A 505 19.54 -16.58 -15.70
CA THR A 505 19.65 -15.10 -15.77
C THR A 505 20.88 -14.73 -16.61
N GLN A 506 20.68 -14.16 -17.79
CA GLN A 506 21.65 -13.20 -18.30
C GLN A 506 21.60 -11.99 -17.37
N LYS A 507 22.63 -11.81 -16.54
CA LYS A 507 22.89 -10.52 -15.88
C LYS A 507 22.99 -9.48 -17.01
N GLY A 508 22.00 -8.59 -17.11
CA GLY A 508 22.13 -7.41 -17.94
C GLY A 508 23.39 -6.64 -17.53
N PRO A 509 24.01 -5.90 -18.46
CA PRO A 509 25.23 -5.18 -18.16
C PRO A 509 24.99 -4.24 -16.98
N SER A 510 25.79 -4.40 -15.93
CA SER A 510 25.86 -3.46 -14.82
C SER A 510 26.32 -2.13 -15.39
N CYS A 511 25.43 -1.15 -15.48
CA CYS A 511 25.84 0.23 -15.67
C CYS A 511 26.61 0.66 -14.43
N SER A 512 27.92 0.73 -14.59
CA SER A 512 28.88 1.37 -13.69
C SER A 512 28.65 2.89 -13.63
#